data_b709511abd8eeed9754510e8bc51ae36
#
_entry.id   b709511abd8eeed9754510e8bc51ae36
#
_cell.length_a   1.000
_cell.length_b   1.000
_cell.length_c   1.000
_cell.angle_alpha   90.00
_cell.angle_beta   90.00
_cell.angle_gamma   90.00
#
_symmetry.space_group_name_H-M   'P 1'
#
loop_
_entity.id
_entity.type
_entity.pdbx_description
1 polymer ?
#
loop_
_entity_poly.entity_id
_entity_poly.type
_entity_poly.pdbx_seq_one_letter_code
_entity_poly.pdbx_strand_id
1 'polypeptide(L)'
;EDLMKVTDGLAKLPYVDSSHMGAMGWSYGGYMMDWFEGHTDRFKAIASMMGLFDLPAMFGATEELWFPEWDLKGQPWNSAHYEKFSPSKYVENFKTPCLVITGEGDYRVPYTQSLEFFTALQKKNVPSRLIVYTKAGHWPDWYEMALYYTAHLEWFHKYLEGGAPPWTTEQFLRNTVFDSTTGERIK
;
A
#
# COMPACT_ATOMS: atom_id res chain seq x y z
N GLU A 1 -10.32 -8.45 13.07
CA GLU A 1 -10.81 -9.78 13.46
C GLU A 1 -11.38 -10.54 12.26
N ASP A 2 -12.32 -9.97 11.51
CA ASP A 2 -13.06 -10.69 10.45
C ASP A 2 -12.16 -11.12 9.29
N LEU A 3 -11.28 -10.25 8.80
CA LEU A 3 -10.33 -10.61 7.74
C LEU A 3 -9.39 -11.75 8.15
N MET A 4 -9.00 -11.83 9.42
CA MET A 4 -8.18 -12.95 9.91
C MET A 4 -8.97 -14.24 9.95
N LYS A 5 -10.26 -14.21 10.31
CA LYS A 5 -11.14 -15.39 10.26
C LYS A 5 -11.35 -15.89 8.83
N VAL A 6 -11.53 -14.96 7.87
CA VAL A 6 -11.60 -15.31 6.45
C VAL A 6 -10.28 -15.96 6.00
N THR A 7 -9.14 -15.38 6.39
CA THR A 7 -7.83 -15.93 6.08
C THR A 7 -7.64 -17.32 6.69
N ASP A 8 -8.14 -17.56 7.91
CA ASP A 8 -8.13 -18.89 8.56
C ASP A 8 -8.97 -19.92 7.78
N GLY A 9 -10.08 -19.47 7.20
CA GLY A 9 -10.93 -20.31 6.33
C GLY A 9 -10.21 -20.66 5.04
N LEU A 10 -9.61 -19.67 4.37
CA LEU A 10 -8.88 -19.86 3.12
C LEU A 10 -7.66 -20.77 3.31
N ALA A 11 -6.90 -20.59 4.40
CA ALA A 11 -5.71 -21.38 4.69
C ALA A 11 -5.98 -22.89 4.87
N LYS A 12 -7.23 -23.28 5.07
CA LYS A 12 -7.65 -24.69 5.19
C LYS A 12 -7.99 -25.35 3.85
N LEU A 13 -8.09 -24.57 2.79
CA LEU A 13 -8.43 -25.09 1.47
C LEU A 13 -7.24 -25.85 0.87
N PRO A 14 -7.48 -27.04 0.26
CA PRO A 14 -6.39 -27.93 -0.16
C PRO A 14 -5.53 -27.38 -1.30
N TYR A 15 -5.96 -26.31 -1.97
CA TYR A 15 -5.25 -25.65 -3.06
C TYR A 15 -4.60 -24.31 -2.63
N VAL A 16 -4.65 -23.98 -1.34
CA VAL A 16 -4.04 -22.75 -0.78
C VAL A 16 -2.75 -23.12 -0.06
N ASP A 17 -1.65 -22.54 -0.52
CA ASP A 17 -0.40 -22.58 0.24
C ASP A 17 -0.42 -21.51 1.33
N SER A 18 -0.75 -21.93 2.53
CA SER A 18 -0.86 -21.03 3.69
C SER A 18 0.49 -20.49 4.18
N SER A 19 1.61 -21.03 3.68
CA SER A 19 2.96 -20.53 3.99
C SER A 19 3.43 -19.42 3.08
N HIS A 20 2.76 -19.23 1.92
CA HIS A 20 3.11 -18.25 0.89
C HIS A 20 1.94 -17.31 0.56
N MET A 21 1.31 -16.75 1.57
CA MET A 21 0.21 -15.79 1.39
C MET A 21 0.72 -14.36 1.35
N GLY A 22 0.18 -13.57 0.42
CA GLY A 22 0.29 -12.12 0.38
C GLY A 22 -1.05 -11.45 0.63
N ALA A 23 -1.03 -10.16 0.96
CA ALA A 23 -2.23 -9.35 1.09
C ALA A 23 -2.09 -8.03 0.34
N MET A 24 -3.19 -7.57 -0.26
CA MET A 24 -3.21 -6.28 -0.94
C MET A 24 -4.54 -5.58 -0.71
N GLY A 25 -4.51 -4.26 -0.72
CA GLY A 25 -5.73 -3.49 -0.53
C GLY A 25 -5.60 -2.05 -1.00
N TRP A 26 -6.71 -1.47 -1.40
CA TRP A 26 -6.86 -0.13 -1.92
C TRP A 26 -7.75 0.72 -1.01
N SER A 27 -7.39 2.00 -0.76
CA SER A 27 -8.20 2.91 0.06
C SER A 27 -8.40 2.37 1.48
N TYR A 28 -9.61 2.07 1.92
CA TYR A 28 -9.85 1.36 3.17
C TYR A 28 -9.12 0.00 3.22
N GLY A 29 -9.03 -0.69 2.08
CA GLY A 29 -8.21 -1.89 1.97
C GLY A 29 -6.72 -1.60 2.17
N GLY A 30 -6.22 -0.46 1.70
CA GLY A 30 -4.87 0.03 1.98
C GLY A 30 -4.66 0.31 3.47
N TYR A 31 -5.62 0.99 4.13
CA TYR A 31 -5.63 1.12 5.58
C TYR A 31 -5.52 -0.22 6.30
N MET A 32 -6.26 -1.24 5.83
CA MET A 32 -6.16 -2.58 6.41
C MET A 32 -4.79 -3.21 6.21
N MET A 33 -4.10 -2.89 5.10
CA MET A 33 -2.73 -3.36 4.87
C MET A 33 -1.73 -2.68 5.83
N ASP A 34 -1.86 -1.35 6.01
CA ASP A 34 -1.06 -0.58 6.96
C ASP A 34 -1.33 -1.07 8.40
N TRP A 35 -2.57 -1.40 8.71
CA TRP A 35 -2.95 -2.01 9.99
C TRP A 35 -2.35 -3.41 10.19
N PHE A 36 -2.34 -4.24 9.14
CA PHE A 36 -1.76 -5.59 9.23
C PHE A 36 -0.27 -5.53 9.49
N GLU A 37 0.44 -4.57 8.93
CA GLU A 37 1.87 -4.39 9.17
C GLU A 37 2.20 -4.30 10.67
N GLY A 38 1.34 -3.63 11.45
CA GLY A 38 1.50 -3.49 12.90
C GLY A 38 0.88 -4.61 13.75
N HIS A 39 0.08 -5.52 13.17
CA HIS A 39 -0.76 -6.43 13.95
C HIS A 39 -0.67 -7.92 13.59
N THR A 40 -0.02 -8.27 12.49
CA THR A 40 0.13 -9.67 12.08
C THR A 40 1.39 -9.86 11.24
N ASP A 41 2.00 -11.02 11.34
CA ASP A 41 3.13 -11.46 10.50
C ASP A 41 2.75 -12.63 9.58
N ARG A 42 1.46 -12.79 9.37
CA ARG A 42 0.90 -13.91 8.63
C ARG A 42 1.22 -13.87 7.14
N PHE A 43 1.37 -12.67 6.58
CA PHE A 43 1.62 -12.47 5.17
C PHE A 43 3.11 -12.31 4.90
N LYS A 44 3.60 -12.92 3.80
CA LYS A 44 5.01 -12.81 3.37
C LYS A 44 5.31 -11.50 2.66
N ALA A 45 4.28 -10.87 2.10
CA ALA A 45 4.35 -9.56 1.48
C ALA A 45 2.99 -8.87 1.54
N ILE A 46 3.02 -7.55 1.58
CA ILE A 46 1.83 -6.69 1.58
C ILE A 46 1.95 -5.68 0.43
N ALA A 47 0.81 -5.26 -0.13
CA ALA A 47 0.72 -4.11 -1.00
C ALA A 47 -0.39 -3.18 -0.52
N SER A 48 0.00 -1.96 -0.13
CA SER A 48 -0.90 -0.90 0.33
C SER A 48 -1.03 0.17 -0.76
N MET A 49 -2.25 0.43 -1.20
CA MET A 49 -2.54 1.43 -2.20
C MET A 49 -3.48 2.47 -1.64
N MET A 50 -3.06 3.76 -1.67
CA MET A 50 -3.82 4.88 -1.12
C MET A 50 -4.33 4.58 0.30
N GLY A 51 -3.46 3.99 1.13
CA GLY A 51 -3.77 3.60 2.50
C GLY A 51 -3.73 4.76 3.49
N LEU A 52 -4.41 4.60 4.62
CA LEU A 52 -4.46 5.57 5.70
C LEU A 52 -3.51 5.12 6.82
N PHE A 53 -2.57 5.97 7.17
CA PHE A 53 -1.52 5.64 8.14
C PHE A 53 -1.69 6.37 9.48
N ASP A 54 -1.87 7.69 9.44
CA ASP A 54 -2.11 8.53 10.62
C ASP A 54 -3.48 9.21 10.50
N LEU A 55 -4.44 8.73 11.26
CA LEU A 55 -5.83 9.17 11.14
C LEU A 55 -6.04 10.63 11.55
N PRO A 56 -5.37 11.19 12.59
CA PRO A 56 -5.44 12.62 12.86
C PRO A 56 -4.92 13.50 11.71
N ALA A 57 -3.78 13.15 11.11
CA ALA A 57 -3.23 13.87 9.97
C ALA A 57 -4.12 13.74 8.74
N MET A 58 -4.66 12.54 8.48
CA MET A 58 -5.62 12.29 7.41
C MET A 58 -6.87 13.15 7.57
N PHE A 59 -7.46 13.22 8.77
CA PHE A 59 -8.62 14.07 9.05
C PHE A 59 -8.38 15.53 8.69
N GLY A 60 -7.20 16.05 9.00
CA GLY A 60 -6.86 17.45 8.75
C GLY A 60 -6.66 17.82 7.28
N ALA A 61 -6.63 16.83 6.36
CA ALA A 61 -6.25 17.04 4.97
C ALA A 61 -7.17 16.37 3.93
N THR A 62 -8.09 15.51 4.35
CA THR A 62 -9.04 14.85 3.44
C THR A 62 -10.14 15.79 2.95
N GLU A 63 -10.60 15.57 1.73
CA GLU A 63 -11.81 16.22 1.20
C GLU A 63 -13.13 15.62 1.74
N GLU A 64 -13.06 14.45 2.41
CA GLU A 64 -14.24 13.68 2.85
C GLU A 64 -14.32 13.56 4.38
N LEU A 65 -14.53 14.67 5.09
CA LEU A 65 -14.54 14.69 6.57
C LEU A 65 -15.67 13.87 7.20
N TRP A 66 -16.77 13.68 6.50
CA TRP A 66 -17.97 13.02 7.04
C TRP A 66 -17.72 11.57 7.44
N PHE A 67 -16.91 10.82 6.67
CA PHE A 67 -16.71 9.41 6.95
C PHE A 67 -15.78 9.15 8.15
N PRO A 68 -14.62 9.84 8.33
CA PRO A 68 -13.82 9.65 9.54
C PRO A 68 -14.54 10.11 10.79
N GLU A 69 -15.36 11.18 10.73
CA GLU A 69 -16.19 11.59 11.87
C GLU A 69 -17.20 10.52 12.27
N TRP A 70 -17.81 9.87 11.28
CA TRP A 70 -18.76 8.79 11.51
C TRP A 70 -18.08 7.53 12.06
N ASP A 71 -17.05 7.04 11.37
CA ASP A 71 -16.40 5.78 11.70
C ASP A 71 -15.62 5.87 13.03
N LEU A 72 -14.97 7.00 13.27
CA LEU A 72 -14.17 7.23 14.46
C LEU A 72 -14.92 7.95 15.58
N LYS A 73 -16.23 8.13 15.42
CA LYS A 73 -17.17 8.67 16.42
C LYS A 73 -16.78 10.05 16.94
N GLY A 74 -16.47 10.96 16.04
CA GLY A 74 -16.12 12.34 16.34
C GLY A 74 -14.84 12.79 15.65
N GLN A 75 -14.17 13.72 16.22
CA GLN A 75 -13.00 14.42 15.66
C GLN A 75 -11.72 14.05 16.46
N PRO A 76 -10.52 14.26 15.91
CA PRO A 76 -9.28 13.86 16.57
C PRO A 76 -9.09 14.39 18.00
N TRP A 77 -9.64 15.56 18.29
CA TRP A 77 -9.54 16.20 19.61
C TRP A 77 -10.59 15.77 20.64
N ASN A 78 -11.58 14.97 20.23
CA ASN A 78 -12.64 14.48 21.14
C ASN A 78 -12.93 12.99 21.02
N SER A 79 -12.23 12.26 20.15
CA SER A 79 -12.37 10.80 20.02
C SER A 79 -11.03 10.08 20.12
N ALA A 80 -10.92 9.19 21.09
CA ALA A 80 -9.75 8.34 21.28
C ALA A 80 -9.56 7.29 20.17
N HIS A 81 -10.54 7.12 19.27
CA HIS A 81 -10.45 6.17 18.17
C HIS A 81 -9.36 6.53 17.15
N TYR A 82 -9.09 7.83 16.96
CA TYR A 82 -8.02 8.27 16.08
C TYR A 82 -6.66 7.74 16.53
N GLU A 83 -6.35 7.83 17.82
CA GLU A 83 -5.10 7.26 18.35
C GLU A 83 -5.11 5.73 18.30
N LYS A 84 -6.21 5.14 18.74
CA LYS A 84 -6.33 3.68 18.85
C LYS A 84 -6.22 2.96 17.51
N PHE A 85 -6.79 3.53 16.46
CA PHE A 85 -6.90 2.88 15.15
C PHE A 85 -5.93 3.42 14.10
N SER A 86 -5.03 4.35 14.44
CA SER A 86 -3.96 4.78 13.55
C SER A 86 -2.87 3.72 13.45
N PRO A 87 -2.56 3.19 12.24
CA PRO A 87 -1.41 2.30 12.04
C PRO A 87 -0.09 2.90 12.51
N SER A 88 0.06 4.23 12.46
CA SER A 88 1.24 4.98 12.92
C SER A 88 1.63 4.72 14.38
N LYS A 89 0.70 4.27 15.20
CA LYS A 89 0.94 3.95 16.61
C LYS A 89 1.57 2.57 16.83
N TYR A 90 1.66 1.76 15.80
CA TYR A 90 2.12 0.37 15.86
C TYR A 90 3.39 0.12 15.05
N VAL A 91 4.11 1.17 14.66
CA VAL A 91 5.33 1.12 13.82
C VAL A 91 6.41 0.19 14.38
N GLU A 92 6.49 0.07 15.71
CA GLU A 92 7.49 -0.81 16.36
C GLU A 92 7.36 -2.28 15.94
N ASN A 93 6.18 -2.70 15.48
CA ASN A 93 5.91 -4.07 15.07
C ASN A 93 6.16 -4.33 13.57
N PHE A 94 6.48 -3.31 12.77
CA PHE A 94 6.60 -3.39 11.31
C PHE A 94 7.76 -4.28 10.88
N LYS A 95 7.49 -5.25 10.01
CA LYS A 95 8.49 -6.22 9.54
C LYS A 95 8.17 -6.87 8.20
N THR A 96 6.93 -6.78 7.71
CA THR A 96 6.51 -7.46 6.48
C THR A 96 6.88 -6.64 5.24
N PRO A 97 7.56 -7.20 4.23
CA PRO A 97 7.86 -6.48 3.00
C PRO A 97 6.63 -5.83 2.39
N CYS A 98 6.67 -4.51 2.12
CA CYS A 98 5.51 -3.74 1.69
C CYS A 98 5.74 -2.92 0.43
N LEU A 99 4.86 -3.10 -0.58
CA LEU A 99 4.72 -2.23 -1.73
C LEU A 99 3.73 -1.12 -1.40
N VAL A 100 4.14 0.14 -1.52
CA VAL A 100 3.29 1.31 -1.26
C VAL A 100 3.04 2.03 -2.58
N ILE A 101 1.77 2.29 -2.90
CA ILE A 101 1.37 3.01 -4.12
C ILE A 101 0.43 4.16 -3.75
N THR A 102 0.64 5.32 -4.36
CA THR A 102 -0.22 6.49 -4.13
C THR A 102 -0.29 7.41 -5.34
N GLY A 103 -1.33 8.24 -5.42
CA GLY A 103 -1.46 9.32 -6.38
C GLY A 103 -1.15 10.67 -5.72
N GLU A 104 -0.32 11.50 -6.34
CA GLU A 104 0.06 12.81 -5.79
C GLU A 104 -1.12 13.78 -5.67
N GLY A 105 -2.11 13.63 -6.56
CA GLY A 105 -3.36 14.41 -6.55
C GLY A 105 -4.51 13.76 -5.75
N ASP A 106 -4.20 12.82 -4.86
CA ASP A 106 -5.23 12.20 -4.02
C ASP A 106 -5.60 13.14 -2.86
N TYR A 107 -6.80 13.70 -2.93
CA TYR A 107 -7.37 14.57 -1.88
C TYR A 107 -8.33 13.81 -0.96
N ARG A 108 -8.70 12.58 -1.31
CA ARG A 108 -9.52 11.70 -0.48
C ARG A 108 -8.69 11.05 0.61
N VAL A 109 -7.62 10.38 0.21
CA VAL A 109 -6.57 9.92 1.11
C VAL A 109 -5.29 10.67 0.73
N PRO A 110 -4.97 11.78 1.41
CA PRO A 110 -3.82 12.61 1.05
C PRO A 110 -2.56 11.77 0.90
N TYR A 111 -1.85 11.94 -0.20
CA TYR A 111 -0.69 11.09 -0.52
C TYR A 111 0.41 11.12 0.53
N THR A 112 0.40 12.14 1.40
CA THR A 112 1.29 12.23 2.57
C THR A 112 1.14 11.04 3.50
N GLN A 113 -0.04 10.43 3.58
CA GLN A 113 -0.27 9.21 4.36
C GLN A 113 0.64 8.06 3.90
N SER A 114 0.74 7.88 2.59
CA SER A 114 1.66 6.88 2.00
C SER A 114 3.13 7.26 2.17
N LEU A 115 3.48 8.55 2.15
CA LEU A 115 4.85 9.01 2.41
C LEU A 115 5.26 8.76 3.86
N GLU A 116 4.38 9.04 4.82
CA GLU A 116 4.59 8.78 6.24
C GLU A 116 4.76 7.28 6.49
N PHE A 117 3.87 6.45 5.93
CA PHE A 117 3.95 5.00 6.04
C PHE A 117 5.26 4.45 5.45
N PHE A 118 5.61 4.85 4.23
CA PHE A 118 6.87 4.44 3.60
C PHE A 118 8.10 4.87 4.42
N THR A 119 8.08 6.09 4.98
CA THR A 119 9.14 6.56 5.85
C THR A 119 9.29 5.69 7.10
N ALA A 120 8.17 5.30 7.71
CA ALA A 120 8.17 4.40 8.86
C ALA A 120 8.77 3.02 8.51
N LEU A 121 8.35 2.42 7.38
CA LEU A 121 8.91 1.16 6.87
C LEU A 121 10.44 1.26 6.67
N GLN A 122 10.92 2.33 6.03
CA GLN A 122 12.34 2.55 5.80
C GLN A 122 13.12 2.72 7.11
N LYS A 123 12.58 3.44 8.08
CA LYS A 123 13.21 3.64 9.40
C LYS A 123 13.26 2.35 10.22
N LYS A 124 12.34 1.43 10.00
CA LYS A 124 12.32 0.09 10.60
C LYS A 124 13.15 -0.92 9.79
N ASN A 125 13.83 -0.50 8.70
CA ASN A 125 14.56 -1.36 7.77
C ASN A 125 13.68 -2.47 7.16
N VAL A 126 12.40 -2.22 7.00
CA VAL A 126 11.47 -3.11 6.32
C VAL A 126 11.68 -2.98 4.81
N PRO A 127 11.90 -4.08 4.06
CA PRO A 127 11.98 -4.03 2.62
C PRO A 127 10.72 -3.38 2.05
N SER A 128 10.86 -2.26 1.36
CA SER A 128 9.70 -1.55 0.84
C SER A 128 10.03 -0.80 -0.46
N ARG A 129 8.98 -0.57 -1.26
CA ARG A 129 9.04 0.21 -2.49
C ARG A 129 7.88 1.19 -2.49
N LEU A 130 8.15 2.44 -2.89
CA LEU A 130 7.13 3.47 -3.08
C LEU A 130 6.97 3.78 -4.57
N ILE A 131 5.74 3.81 -5.05
CA ILE A 131 5.35 4.29 -6.38
C ILE A 131 4.40 5.46 -6.21
N VAL A 132 4.76 6.63 -6.75
CA VAL A 132 3.92 7.82 -6.76
C VAL A 132 3.53 8.13 -8.20
N TYR A 133 2.23 8.13 -8.46
CA TYR A 133 1.66 8.57 -9.73
C TYR A 133 1.43 10.08 -9.68
N THR A 134 2.27 10.84 -10.35
CA THR A 134 2.29 12.31 -10.25
C THR A 134 1.06 13.02 -10.84
N LYS A 135 0.24 12.31 -11.59
CA LYS A 135 -0.99 12.85 -12.19
C LYS A 135 -2.27 12.15 -11.71
N ALA A 136 -2.12 11.07 -10.95
CA ALA A 136 -3.26 10.34 -10.42
C ALA A 136 -3.83 11.02 -9.18
N GLY A 137 -5.16 10.94 -9.05
CA GLY A 137 -5.86 11.16 -7.79
C GLY A 137 -5.98 9.86 -6.99
N HIS A 138 -7.18 9.61 -6.46
CA HIS A 138 -7.47 8.39 -5.70
C HIS A 138 -7.44 7.11 -6.57
N TRP A 139 -7.40 7.26 -7.89
CA TRP A 139 -7.34 6.17 -8.88
C TRP A 139 -6.24 6.46 -9.90
N PRO A 140 -5.38 5.48 -10.24
CA PRO A 140 -4.49 5.60 -11.39
C PRO A 140 -5.31 5.68 -12.68
N ASP A 141 -4.81 6.43 -13.65
CA ASP A 141 -5.38 6.43 -14.98
C ASP A 141 -5.18 5.09 -15.69
N TRP A 142 -5.99 4.81 -16.71
CA TRP A 142 -5.96 3.54 -17.43
C TRP A 142 -4.57 3.18 -17.98
N TYR A 143 -3.77 4.16 -18.40
CA TYR A 143 -2.40 3.96 -18.90
C TYR A 143 -1.39 3.70 -17.77
N GLU A 144 -1.70 4.10 -16.54
CA GLU A 144 -0.87 3.84 -15.36
C GLU A 144 -1.12 2.43 -14.79
N MET A 145 -2.26 1.82 -15.14
CA MET A 145 -2.62 0.47 -14.68
C MET A 145 -1.62 -0.59 -15.14
N ALA A 146 -0.95 -0.40 -16.26
CA ALA A 146 0.12 -1.32 -16.70
C ALA A 146 1.26 -1.39 -15.68
N LEU A 147 1.73 -0.23 -15.19
CA LEU A 147 2.73 -0.17 -14.12
C LEU A 147 2.18 -0.71 -12.79
N TYR A 148 0.94 -0.38 -12.47
CA TYR A 148 0.26 -0.86 -11.27
C TYR A 148 0.27 -2.40 -11.19
N TYR A 149 -0.25 -3.08 -12.21
CA TYR A 149 -0.30 -4.55 -12.22
C TYR A 149 1.09 -5.18 -12.28
N THR A 150 2.00 -4.60 -13.06
CA THR A 150 3.37 -5.10 -13.15
C THR A 150 4.09 -5.01 -11.81
N ALA A 151 3.95 -3.89 -11.09
CA ALA A 151 4.55 -3.72 -9.77
C ALA A 151 4.04 -4.75 -8.74
N HIS A 152 2.74 -5.05 -8.75
CA HIS A 152 2.17 -6.08 -7.90
C HIS A 152 2.69 -7.48 -8.24
N LEU A 153 2.68 -7.84 -9.52
CA LEU A 153 3.22 -9.13 -9.96
C LEU A 153 4.69 -9.28 -9.59
N GLU A 154 5.52 -8.28 -9.88
CA GLU A 154 6.94 -8.28 -9.53
C GLU A 154 7.15 -8.40 -8.01
N TRP A 155 6.36 -7.65 -7.21
CA TRP A 155 6.45 -7.68 -5.76
C TRP A 155 6.10 -9.04 -5.18
N PHE A 156 4.96 -9.59 -5.54
CA PHE A 156 4.51 -10.87 -5.01
C PHE A 156 5.32 -12.05 -5.55
N HIS A 157 5.77 -12.04 -6.80
CA HIS A 157 6.72 -13.04 -7.30
C HIS A 157 8.01 -13.08 -6.46
N LYS A 158 8.53 -11.91 -6.10
CA LYS A 158 9.76 -11.81 -5.29
C LYS A 158 9.60 -12.43 -3.91
N TYR A 159 8.47 -12.26 -3.26
CA TYR A 159 8.30 -12.62 -1.85
C TYR A 159 7.44 -13.88 -1.61
N LEU A 160 6.69 -14.32 -2.60
CA LEU A 160 5.90 -15.55 -2.54
C LEU A 160 6.50 -16.72 -3.34
N GLU A 161 7.79 -16.60 -3.72
CA GLU A 161 8.51 -17.64 -4.44
C GLU A 161 7.90 -18.03 -5.79
N GLY A 162 7.22 -17.07 -6.44
CA GLY A 162 6.55 -17.26 -7.73
C GLY A 162 7.48 -17.34 -8.95
N GLY A 163 8.81 -17.30 -8.75
CA GLY A 163 9.78 -17.27 -9.83
C GLY A 163 9.95 -15.87 -10.44
N ALA A 164 10.47 -15.80 -11.68
CA ALA A 164 10.63 -14.52 -12.36
C ALA A 164 9.28 -13.99 -12.86
N PRO A 165 8.96 -12.70 -12.62
CA PRO A 165 7.73 -12.12 -13.14
C PRO A 165 7.79 -11.99 -14.67
N PRO A 166 6.64 -12.05 -15.37
CA PRO A 166 6.60 -11.96 -16.83
C PRO A 166 7.05 -10.58 -17.35
N TRP A 167 6.91 -9.55 -16.53
CA TRP A 167 7.36 -8.18 -16.81
C TRP A 167 7.95 -7.57 -15.55
N THR A 168 8.78 -6.53 -15.73
CA THR A 168 9.37 -5.76 -14.63
C THR A 168 8.94 -4.30 -14.70
N THR A 169 8.89 -3.63 -13.56
CA THR A 169 8.57 -2.20 -13.47
C THR A 169 9.58 -1.33 -14.21
N GLU A 170 10.81 -1.79 -14.38
CA GLU A 170 11.85 -1.08 -15.12
C GLU A 170 11.44 -0.80 -16.57
N GLN A 171 10.66 -1.67 -17.20
CA GLN A 171 10.15 -1.49 -18.55
C GLN A 171 9.17 -0.31 -18.69
N PHE A 172 8.61 0.18 -17.59
CA PHE A 172 7.60 1.24 -17.56
C PHE A 172 8.12 2.54 -16.92
N LEU A 173 9.38 2.61 -16.50
CA LEU A 173 9.93 3.82 -15.89
C LEU A 173 10.01 4.96 -16.90
N ARG A 174 9.31 6.06 -16.64
CA ARG A 174 9.22 7.24 -17.51
C ARG A 174 10.52 8.04 -17.63
N ASN A 175 11.49 7.83 -16.76
CA ASN A 175 12.82 8.45 -16.87
C ASN A 175 13.75 7.71 -17.85
N THR A 176 13.21 6.76 -18.59
CA THR A 176 13.94 6.16 -19.70
C THR A 176 13.99 7.17 -20.83
N VAL A 177 15.17 7.71 -21.09
CA VAL A 177 15.41 8.58 -22.24
C VAL A 177 15.76 7.70 -23.42
N PHE A 178 14.98 7.83 -24.50
CA PHE A 178 15.27 7.18 -25.75
C PHE A 178 15.95 8.16 -26.70
N ASP A 179 16.93 7.68 -27.44
CA ASP A 179 17.47 8.43 -28.57
C ASP A 179 16.35 8.71 -29.58
N SER A 180 16.11 9.97 -29.89
CA SER A 180 15.02 10.38 -30.77
C SER A 180 15.21 9.93 -32.23
N THR A 181 16.44 9.51 -32.60
CA THR A 181 16.82 9.09 -33.96
C THR A 181 16.82 7.57 -34.07
N THR A 182 17.37 6.87 -33.08
CA THR A 182 17.54 5.41 -33.15
C THR A 182 16.44 4.65 -32.41
N GLY A 183 15.71 5.31 -31.50
CA GLY A 183 14.75 4.67 -30.60
C GLY A 183 15.40 3.82 -29.52
N GLU A 184 16.71 3.84 -29.40
CA GLU A 184 17.44 3.09 -28.38
C GLU A 184 17.40 3.81 -27.02
N ARG A 185 17.38 3.03 -25.94
CA ARG A 185 17.45 3.55 -24.58
C ARG A 185 18.83 4.14 -24.30
N ILE A 186 18.89 5.42 -23.93
CA ILE A 186 20.14 6.12 -23.60
C ILE A 186 20.46 6.04 -22.11
N LYS A 187 19.43 5.91 -21.24
CA LYS A 187 19.56 5.74 -19.79
C LYS A 187 18.40 4.96 -19.22
#